data_e189e401e36de6c09c042f9a4e13b7ca
#
_entry.id   e189e401e36de6c09c042f9a4e13b7ca
#
_cell.length_a   1.000
_cell.length_b   1.000
_cell.length_c   1.000
_cell.angle_alpha   90.00
_cell.angle_beta   90.00
_cell.angle_gamma   90.00
#
_symmetry.space_group_name_H-M   'P 1'
#
loop_
_entity.id
_entity.type
_entity.pdbx_description
1 polymer ?
#
loop_
_entity_poly.entity_id
_entity_poly.type
_entity_poly.pdbx_seq_one_letter_code
_entity_poly.pdbx_strand_id
1 'polypeptide(L)'
;MEIWRIVIFVVVYVLCAIGGVWYIIRLKLQEIRSKTYVYPKTGHEYMLLYRCRMKNPVSGEWFNALIYKGMDDGELYVREYKDFFDKFVKLLDWENENVSANKESEKS
;
A
#
# COMPACT_ATOMS: atom_id res chain seq x y z
N MET A 1 7.14 -33.76 37.20
CA MET A 1 6.68 -32.37 37.38
C MET A 1 7.51 -31.34 36.64
N GLU A 2 8.80 -31.54 36.45
CA GLU A 2 9.67 -30.65 35.69
C GLU A 2 9.33 -30.60 34.19
N ILE A 3 8.85 -31.72 33.64
CA ILE A 3 8.46 -31.84 32.23
C ILE A 3 7.31 -30.87 31.88
N TRP A 4 6.35 -30.72 32.77
CA TRP A 4 5.21 -29.81 32.58
C TRP A 4 5.63 -28.34 32.48
N ARG A 5 6.62 -27.92 33.29
CA ARG A 5 7.17 -26.58 33.23
C ARG A 5 7.82 -26.30 31.90
N ILE A 6 8.62 -27.23 31.40
CA ILE A 6 9.30 -27.13 30.10
C ILE A 6 8.26 -27.05 28.98
N VAL A 7 7.21 -27.88 29.00
CA VAL A 7 6.14 -27.87 28.03
C VAL A 7 5.40 -26.51 28.02
N ILE A 8 5.07 -25.96 29.19
CA ILE A 8 4.44 -24.67 29.34
C ILE A 8 5.30 -23.55 28.74
N PHE A 9 6.61 -23.52 29.05
CA PHE A 9 7.53 -22.54 28.51
C PHE A 9 7.63 -22.63 26.98
N VAL A 10 7.72 -23.83 26.43
CA VAL A 10 7.77 -24.05 24.97
C VAL A 10 6.48 -23.58 24.30
N VAL A 11 5.33 -23.89 24.85
CA VAL A 11 4.03 -23.47 24.33
C VAL A 11 3.90 -21.94 24.34
N VAL A 12 4.26 -21.30 25.45
CA VAL A 12 4.22 -19.83 25.57
C VAL A 12 5.17 -19.20 24.57
N TYR A 13 6.39 -19.72 24.42
CA TYR A 13 7.37 -19.23 23.47
C TYR A 13 6.86 -19.31 22.02
N VAL A 14 6.29 -20.46 21.64
CA VAL A 14 5.72 -20.67 20.31
C VAL A 14 4.56 -19.69 20.04
N LEU A 15 3.66 -19.50 21.01
CA LEU A 15 2.55 -18.57 20.89
C LEU A 15 3.03 -17.13 20.74
N CYS A 16 4.06 -16.72 21.50
CA CYS A 16 4.65 -15.39 21.38
C CYS A 16 5.31 -15.19 20.02
N ALA A 17 6.01 -16.20 19.51
CA ALA A 17 6.64 -16.14 18.19
C ALA A 17 5.61 -15.98 17.07
N ILE A 18 4.52 -16.75 17.12
CA ILE A 18 3.43 -16.67 16.15
C ILE A 18 2.77 -15.28 16.21
N GLY A 19 2.47 -14.79 17.40
CA GLY A 19 1.88 -13.47 17.60
C GLY A 19 2.77 -12.34 17.09
N GLY A 20 4.07 -12.42 17.34
CA GLY A 20 5.05 -11.45 16.84
C GLY A 20 5.13 -11.43 15.31
N VAL A 21 5.17 -12.61 14.69
CA VAL A 21 5.17 -12.71 13.22
C VAL A 21 3.90 -12.14 12.62
N TRP A 22 2.74 -12.43 13.18
CA TRP A 22 1.45 -11.87 12.77
C TRP A 22 1.43 -10.34 12.84
N TYR A 23 1.96 -9.80 13.95
CA TYR A 23 2.02 -8.36 14.16
C TYR A 23 2.88 -7.68 13.10
N ILE A 24 4.07 -8.25 12.81
CA ILE A 24 4.98 -7.73 11.78
C ILE A 24 4.33 -7.78 10.40
N ILE A 25 3.64 -8.87 10.05
CA ILE A 25 2.94 -9.01 8.78
C ILE A 25 1.85 -7.95 8.65
N ARG A 26 1.07 -7.69 9.70
CA ARG A 26 0.04 -6.65 9.71
C ARG A 26 0.61 -5.26 9.49
N LEU A 27 1.73 -4.93 10.15
CA LEU A 27 2.38 -3.65 9.96
C LEU A 27 2.88 -3.45 8.53
N LYS A 28 3.48 -4.47 7.93
CA LYS A 28 3.92 -4.41 6.54
C LYS A 28 2.77 -4.27 5.56
N LEU A 29 1.67 -4.96 5.77
CA LEU A 29 0.48 -4.83 4.93
C LEU A 29 -0.13 -3.44 5.00
N GLN A 30 -0.18 -2.83 6.19
CA GLN A 30 -0.64 -1.45 6.34
C GLN A 30 0.28 -0.46 5.63
N GLU A 31 1.58 -0.66 5.71
CA GLU A 31 2.56 0.18 5.02
C GLU A 31 2.38 0.09 3.49
N ILE A 32 2.23 -1.11 2.96
CA ILE A 32 1.98 -1.33 1.53
C ILE A 32 0.67 -0.66 1.10
N ARG A 33 -0.39 -0.82 1.88
CA ARG A 33 -1.70 -0.19 1.60
C ARG A 33 -1.62 1.33 1.61
N SER A 34 -0.85 1.92 2.54
CA SER A 34 -0.69 3.37 2.60
C SER A 34 0.05 3.94 1.40
N LYS A 35 0.86 3.14 0.71
CA LYS A 35 1.61 3.53 -0.49
C LYS A 35 0.92 3.14 -1.79
N THR A 36 -0.23 2.48 -1.72
CA THR A 36 -0.98 2.03 -2.90
C THR A 36 -1.96 3.10 -3.34
N TYR A 37 -1.98 3.36 -4.64
CA TYR A 37 -2.87 4.33 -5.29
C TYR A 37 -3.67 3.63 -6.39
N VAL A 38 -4.88 4.12 -6.65
CA VAL A 38 -5.77 3.58 -7.67
C VAL A 38 -5.95 4.62 -8.76
N TYR A 39 -5.89 4.18 -10.01
CA TYR A 39 -6.25 5.02 -11.16
C TYR A 39 -7.75 4.87 -11.43
N PRO A 40 -8.58 5.91 -11.14
CA PRO A 40 -10.04 5.75 -11.17
C PRO A 40 -10.63 5.35 -12.52
N LYS A 41 -9.99 5.73 -13.62
CA LYS A 41 -10.49 5.41 -14.96
C LYS A 41 -10.49 3.92 -15.27
N THR A 42 -9.49 3.19 -14.79
CA THR A 42 -9.31 1.76 -15.06
C THR A 42 -9.52 0.89 -13.84
N GLY A 43 -9.43 1.46 -12.64
CA GLY A 43 -9.50 0.74 -11.38
C GLY A 43 -8.24 -0.06 -11.04
N HIS A 44 -7.17 0.06 -11.83
CA HIS A 44 -5.91 -0.62 -11.56
C HIS A 44 -5.18 -0.01 -10.39
N GLU A 45 -4.51 -0.86 -9.61
CA GLU A 45 -3.76 -0.45 -8.43
C GLU A 45 -2.27 -0.29 -8.77
N TYR A 46 -1.64 0.74 -8.19
CA TYR A 46 -0.23 1.06 -8.37
C TYR A 46 0.40 1.35 -7.02
N MET A 47 1.62 0.86 -6.82
CA MET A 47 2.35 1.10 -5.59
C MET A 47 3.43 2.16 -5.82
N LEU A 48 3.39 3.23 -5.02
CA LEU A 48 4.40 4.29 -5.06
C LEU A 48 5.70 3.76 -4.46
N LEU A 49 6.80 3.83 -5.21
CA LEU A 49 8.10 3.33 -4.78
C LEU A 49 9.04 4.45 -4.34
N TYR A 50 9.31 5.40 -5.23
CA TYR A 50 10.32 6.44 -5.01
C TYR A 50 9.89 7.77 -5.55
N ARG A 51 10.41 8.82 -4.94
CA ARG A 51 10.35 10.20 -5.44
C ARG A 51 11.70 10.52 -6.05
N CYS A 52 11.71 11.07 -7.26
CA CYS A 52 12.93 11.47 -7.94
C CYS A 52 12.77 12.85 -8.57
N ARG A 53 13.90 13.42 -9.03
CA ARG A 53 13.89 14.64 -9.81
C ARG A 53 14.31 14.30 -11.25
N MET A 54 13.56 14.80 -12.19
CA MET A 54 13.86 14.63 -13.61
C MET A 54 14.07 16.00 -14.27
N LYS A 55 14.96 16.05 -15.24
CA LYS A 55 15.21 17.24 -16.03
C LYS A 55 14.40 17.17 -17.30
N ASN A 56 13.64 18.23 -17.59
CA ASN A 56 12.92 18.35 -18.85
C ASN A 56 13.94 18.61 -19.97
N PRO A 57 14.06 17.73 -20.99
CA PRO A 57 15.04 17.89 -22.04
C PRO A 57 14.77 19.09 -22.96
N VAL A 58 13.52 19.58 -23.00
CA VAL A 58 13.14 20.71 -23.84
C VAL A 58 13.40 22.04 -23.16
N SER A 59 12.93 22.21 -21.90
CA SER A 59 13.08 23.46 -21.14
C SER A 59 14.32 23.53 -20.29
N GLY A 60 14.95 22.41 -19.97
CA GLY A 60 16.10 22.34 -19.10
C GLY A 60 15.75 22.49 -17.60
N GLU A 61 14.49 22.63 -17.26
CA GLU A 61 14.04 22.78 -15.88
C GLU A 61 13.92 21.43 -15.19
N TRP A 62 14.21 21.42 -13.88
CA TRP A 62 14.04 20.23 -13.05
C TRP A 62 12.62 20.19 -12.50
N PHE A 63 12.00 19.00 -12.50
CA PHE A 63 10.70 18.79 -11.90
C PHE A 63 10.71 17.54 -11.03
N ASN A 64 9.81 17.50 -10.06
CA ASN A 64 9.64 16.34 -9.20
C ASN A 64 8.81 15.27 -9.92
N ALA A 65 9.29 14.04 -9.90
CA ALA A 65 8.62 12.89 -10.48
C ALA A 65 8.47 11.77 -9.47
N LEU A 66 7.49 10.89 -9.69
CA LEU A 66 7.24 9.72 -8.87
C LEU A 66 7.46 8.47 -9.70
N ILE A 67 8.15 7.50 -9.10
CA ILE A 67 8.32 6.17 -9.68
C ILE A 67 7.34 5.24 -8.97
N TYR A 68 6.47 4.59 -9.73
CA TYR A 68 5.47 3.68 -9.21
C TYR A 68 5.43 2.40 -10.03
N LYS A 69 4.93 1.35 -9.40
CA LYS A 69 4.87 0.02 -10.00
C LYS A 69 3.42 -0.42 -10.16
N GLY A 70 3.06 -0.92 -11.33
CA GLY A 70 1.76 -1.53 -11.53
C GLY A 70 1.66 -2.86 -10.78
N MET A 71 0.60 -3.04 -9.99
CA MET A 71 0.38 -4.28 -9.24
C MET A 71 -0.01 -5.44 -10.16
N ASP A 72 -0.65 -5.14 -11.28
CA ASP A 72 -1.11 -6.16 -12.24
C ASP A 72 -0.01 -6.63 -13.18
N ASP A 73 0.76 -5.70 -13.74
CA ASP A 73 1.78 -6.00 -14.75
C ASP A 73 3.21 -6.06 -14.20
N GLY A 74 3.44 -5.52 -12.99
CA GLY A 74 4.75 -5.47 -12.37
C GLY A 74 5.74 -4.52 -13.04
N GLU A 75 5.29 -3.69 -13.97
CA GLU A 75 6.13 -2.72 -14.66
C GLU A 75 6.29 -1.43 -13.88
N LEU A 76 7.45 -0.77 -14.09
CA LEU A 76 7.75 0.51 -13.47
C LEU A 76 7.31 1.65 -14.39
N TYR A 77 6.69 2.65 -13.79
CA TYR A 77 6.23 3.86 -14.47
C TYR A 77 6.78 5.09 -13.78
N VAL A 78 6.95 6.16 -14.54
CA VAL A 78 7.39 7.46 -14.04
C VAL A 78 6.38 8.51 -14.49
N ARG A 79 5.95 9.37 -13.56
CA ARG A 79 5.00 10.44 -13.85
C ARG A 79 5.36 11.68 -13.03
N GLU A 80 5.05 12.86 -13.55
CA GLU A 80 5.24 14.11 -12.81
C GLU A 80 4.40 14.10 -11.52
N TYR A 81 4.96 14.67 -10.44
CA TYR A 81 4.36 14.67 -9.11
C TYR A 81 2.92 15.22 -9.11
N LYS A 82 2.72 16.39 -9.69
CA LYS A 82 1.38 17.03 -9.74
C LYS A 82 0.40 16.21 -10.56
N ASP A 83 0.82 15.70 -11.71
CA ASP A 83 0.00 14.90 -12.60
C ASP A 83 -0.42 13.57 -11.94
N PHE A 84 0.49 12.97 -11.19
CA PHE A 84 0.20 11.74 -10.44
C PHE A 84 -0.91 11.97 -9.41
N PHE A 85 -0.79 12.99 -8.57
CA PHE A 85 -1.79 13.26 -7.52
C PHE A 85 -3.12 13.79 -8.07
N ASP A 86 -3.12 14.38 -9.27
CA ASP A 86 -4.36 14.79 -9.93
C ASP A 86 -5.15 13.59 -10.47
N LYS A 87 -4.44 12.55 -10.94
CA LYS A 87 -5.07 11.40 -11.61
C LYS A 87 -5.25 10.17 -10.73
N PHE A 88 -4.43 10.01 -9.69
CA PHE A 88 -4.46 8.85 -8.82
C PHE A 88 -5.05 9.20 -7.46
N VAL A 89 -5.82 8.27 -6.89
CA VAL A 89 -6.43 8.40 -5.58
C VAL A 89 -5.84 7.34 -4.67
N LYS A 90 -5.64 7.67 -3.39
CA LYS A 90 -5.18 6.69 -2.40
C LYS A 90 -6.17 5.53 -2.30
N LEU A 91 -5.66 4.31 -2.19
CA LEU A 91 -6.48 3.11 -2.09
C LEU A 91 -7.48 3.20 -0.92
N LEU A 92 -7.05 3.72 0.22
CA LEU A 92 -7.91 3.88 1.40
C LEU A 92 -9.08 4.83 1.12
N ASP A 93 -8.84 5.94 0.44
CA ASP A 93 -9.87 6.91 0.07
C ASP A 93 -10.82 6.31 -0.98
N TRP A 94 -10.30 5.56 -1.93
CA TRP A 94 -11.07 4.85 -2.94
C TRP A 94 -12.01 3.82 -2.32
N GLU A 95 -11.50 3.02 -1.37
CA GLU A 95 -12.31 2.02 -0.64
C GLU A 95 -13.41 2.69 0.17
N ASN A 96 -13.11 3.80 0.85
CA ASN A 96 -14.09 4.55 1.63
C ASN A 96 -15.21 5.13 0.77
N GLU A 97 -14.88 5.67 -0.39
CA GLU A 97 -15.87 6.19 -1.34
C GLU A 97 -16.78 5.07 -1.86
N ASN A 98 -16.22 3.92 -2.21
CA ASN A 98 -16.99 2.77 -2.68
C ASN A 98 -17.90 2.20 -1.59
N VAL A 99 -17.43 2.13 -0.35
CA VAL A 99 -18.25 1.67 0.79
C VAL A 99 -19.39 2.64 1.04
N SER A 100 -19.14 3.96 0.97
CA SER A 100 -20.20 4.98 1.12
C SER A 100 -21.24 4.88 0.01
N ALA A 101 -20.81 4.70 -1.25
CA ALA A 101 -21.70 4.51 -2.39
C ALA A 101 -22.56 3.25 -2.25
N ASN A 102 -21.98 2.14 -1.81
CA ASN A 102 -22.72 0.90 -1.56
C ASN A 102 -23.74 1.03 -0.44
N LYS A 103 -23.40 1.77 0.63
CA LYS A 103 -24.36 2.03 1.72
C LYS A 103 -25.53 2.87 1.27
N GLU A 104 -25.31 3.86 0.41
CA GLU A 104 -26.38 4.67 -0.14
C GLU A 104 -27.29 3.86 -1.05
N SER A 105 -26.76 2.94 -1.86
CA SER A 105 -27.55 2.09 -2.73
C SER A 105 -28.35 1.04 -1.94
N GLU A 106 -27.88 0.59 -0.79
CA GLU A 106 -28.62 -0.33 0.08
C GLU A 106 -29.80 0.36 0.79
N LYS A 107 -29.71 1.67 1.04
CA LYS A 107 -30.78 2.45 1.68
C LYS A 107 -31.91 2.84 0.74
N SER A 108 -31.70 2.71 -0.54
CA SER A 108 -32.72 2.99 -1.55
C SER A 108 -33.43 1.72 -1.99
#